data_47d631c727a62048afd267e631df0d9e
#
_entry.id   47d631c727a62048afd267e631df0d9e
#
_cell.length_a   1.000
_cell.length_b   1.000
_cell.length_c   1.000
_cell.angle_alpha   90.00
_cell.angle_beta   90.00
_cell.angle_gamma   90.00
#
_symmetry.space_group_name_H-M   'P 1'
#
loop_
_entity.id
_entity.type
_entity.pdbx_description
1 polymer ?
#
loop_
_entity_poly.entity_id
_entity_poly.type
_entity_poly.pdbx_seq_one_letter_code
_entity_poly.pdbx_strand_id
1 'polypeptide(L)'
;MTQKACCAAIDAHARELIELSKKIWERPEMGWTEKNASAWTADYLKKQGFAVERGAYGMPTAIRAVWGKGAPVVGFCGEYDCLPGLSQKVCPDFEPVVPSGLGHGCGHNLLGVGCVAACLGL
;
A
#
# COMPACT_ATOMS: atom_id res chain seq x y z
N MET A 1 5.06 23.77 2.90
CA MET A 1 6.07 22.76 3.27
C MET A 1 7.14 22.72 2.18
N THR A 2 8.43 22.51 2.51
CA THR A 2 9.50 22.39 1.51
C THR A 2 9.67 20.93 1.07
N GLN A 3 10.13 20.68 -0.16
CA GLN A 3 10.46 19.34 -0.64
C GLN A 3 11.36 18.57 0.34
N LYS A 4 12.36 19.22 0.91
CA LYS A 4 13.26 18.62 1.90
C LYS A 4 12.51 18.15 3.16
N ALA A 5 11.54 18.91 3.62
CA ALA A 5 10.72 18.54 4.78
C ALA A 5 9.82 17.34 4.46
N CYS A 6 9.21 17.29 3.27
CA CYS A 6 8.43 16.16 2.81
C CYS A 6 9.27 14.87 2.76
N CYS A 7 10.45 14.92 2.14
CA CYS A 7 11.35 13.76 2.08
C CYS A 7 11.76 13.30 3.49
N ALA A 8 12.13 14.22 4.38
CA ALA A 8 12.52 13.88 5.75
C ALA A 8 11.35 13.23 6.54
N ALA A 9 10.12 13.67 6.33
CA ALA A 9 8.95 13.05 6.94
C ALA A 9 8.75 11.61 6.44
N ILE A 10 8.90 11.37 5.14
CA ILE A 10 8.83 10.02 4.56
C ILE A 10 9.97 9.14 5.08
N ASP A 11 11.21 9.66 5.10
CA ASP A 11 12.39 8.93 5.57
C ASP A 11 12.25 8.48 7.03
N ALA A 12 11.61 9.29 7.87
CA ALA A 12 11.33 8.93 9.26
C ALA A 12 10.46 7.67 9.41
N HIS A 13 9.65 7.35 8.38
CA HIS A 13 8.77 6.18 8.32
C HIS A 13 9.30 5.06 7.43
N ALA A 14 10.48 5.22 6.80
CA ALA A 14 10.98 4.33 5.74
C ALA A 14 10.96 2.86 6.14
N ARG A 15 11.42 2.52 7.35
CA ARG A 15 11.45 1.14 7.83
C ARG A 15 10.06 0.51 7.86
N GLU A 16 9.09 1.19 8.46
CA GLU A 16 7.71 0.68 8.59
C GLU A 16 7.02 0.55 7.22
N LEU A 17 7.26 1.50 6.31
CA LEU A 17 6.75 1.48 4.94
C LEU A 17 7.33 0.31 4.14
N ILE A 18 8.64 0.07 4.24
CA ILE A 18 9.30 -1.08 3.60
C ILE A 18 8.74 -2.40 4.16
N GLU A 19 8.57 -2.50 5.47
CA GLU A 19 7.98 -3.69 6.11
C GLU A 19 6.53 -3.93 5.65
N LEU A 20 5.72 -2.87 5.53
CA LEU A 20 4.36 -2.97 5.00
C LEU A 20 4.34 -3.47 3.56
N SER A 21 5.18 -2.91 2.68
CA SER A 21 5.28 -3.32 1.29
C SER A 21 5.71 -4.79 1.15
N LYS A 22 6.72 -5.22 1.92
CA LYS A 22 7.18 -6.62 1.94
C LYS A 22 6.08 -7.56 2.40
N LYS A 23 5.35 -7.19 3.45
CA LYS A 23 4.25 -7.99 4.00
C LYS A 23 3.12 -8.20 2.98
N ILE A 24 2.79 -7.18 2.19
CA ILE A 24 1.84 -7.26 1.09
C ILE A 24 2.40 -8.16 -0.02
N TRP A 25 3.67 -7.98 -0.40
CA TRP A 25 4.34 -8.77 -1.42
C TRP A 25 4.40 -10.25 -1.08
N GLU A 26 4.71 -10.60 0.17
CA GLU A 26 4.81 -11.99 0.65
C GLU A 26 3.46 -12.71 0.72
N ARG A 27 2.36 -11.95 0.73
CA ARG A 27 1.00 -12.49 0.77
C ARG A 27 0.12 -11.86 -0.31
N PRO A 28 0.37 -12.20 -1.57
CA PRO A 28 -0.35 -11.62 -2.68
C PRO A 28 -1.83 -12.03 -2.67
N GLU A 29 -2.73 -11.06 -2.82
CA GLU A 29 -4.18 -11.23 -2.82
C GLU A 29 -4.77 -10.62 -4.09
N MET A 30 -5.71 -11.33 -4.74
CA MET A 30 -6.40 -10.86 -5.94
C MET A 30 -7.33 -9.70 -5.63
N GLY A 31 -7.59 -8.89 -6.65
CA GLY A 31 -8.56 -7.80 -6.59
C GLY A 31 -9.91 -8.27 -6.01
N TRP A 32 -10.51 -7.46 -5.15
CA TRP A 32 -11.71 -7.71 -4.36
C TRP A 32 -11.56 -8.73 -3.21
N THR A 33 -10.40 -9.33 -3.05
CA THR A 33 -10.12 -10.32 -1.99
C THR A 33 -8.92 -9.94 -1.10
N GLU A 34 -8.43 -8.70 -1.21
CA GLU A 34 -7.23 -8.16 -0.54
C GLU A 34 -7.48 -7.89 0.95
N LYS A 35 -7.94 -8.88 1.68
CA LYS A 35 -8.34 -8.75 3.09
C LYS A 35 -7.19 -8.36 4.00
N ASN A 36 -6.02 -8.95 3.77
CA ASN A 36 -4.84 -8.70 4.58
C ASN A 36 -4.17 -7.39 4.21
N ALA A 37 -3.95 -7.14 2.91
CA ALA A 37 -3.35 -5.90 2.43
C ALA A 37 -4.17 -4.67 2.85
N SER A 38 -5.49 -4.74 2.70
CA SER A 38 -6.43 -3.72 3.18
C SER A 38 -6.34 -3.51 4.69
N ALA A 39 -6.35 -4.61 5.48
CA ALA A 39 -6.28 -4.53 6.92
C ALA A 39 -4.98 -3.87 7.40
N TRP A 40 -3.83 -4.35 6.90
CA TRP A 40 -2.52 -3.84 7.31
C TRP A 40 -2.30 -2.38 6.93
N THR A 41 -2.75 -1.99 5.74
CA THR A 41 -2.67 -0.60 5.29
C THR A 41 -3.58 0.31 6.11
N ALA A 42 -4.82 -0.13 6.40
CA ALA A 42 -5.76 0.60 7.25
C ALA A 42 -5.23 0.78 8.67
N ASP A 43 -4.68 -0.28 9.27
CA ASP A 43 -4.12 -0.25 10.63
C ASP A 43 -2.90 0.66 10.70
N TYR A 44 -2.03 0.63 9.68
CA TYR A 44 -0.90 1.53 9.59
C TYR A 44 -1.33 3.00 9.50
N LEU A 45 -2.26 3.34 8.61
CA LEU A 45 -2.79 4.70 8.47
C LEU A 45 -3.47 5.18 9.75
N LYS A 46 -4.23 4.31 10.43
CA LYS A 46 -4.84 4.62 11.72
C LYS A 46 -3.80 4.91 12.80
N LYS A 47 -2.71 4.12 12.85
CA LYS A 47 -1.57 4.36 13.75
C LYS A 47 -0.94 5.74 13.49
N GLN A 48 -0.93 6.20 12.24
CA GLN A 48 -0.41 7.51 11.85
C GLN A 48 -1.41 8.67 12.07
N GLY A 49 -2.57 8.40 12.68
CA GLY A 49 -3.54 9.43 13.05
C GLY A 49 -4.57 9.77 11.97
N PHE A 50 -4.67 8.99 10.90
CA PHE A 50 -5.73 9.15 9.91
C PHE A 50 -7.08 8.65 10.44
N ALA A 51 -8.16 9.33 10.06
CA ALA A 51 -9.50 8.79 10.17
C ALA A 51 -9.71 7.80 9.01
N VAL A 52 -9.82 6.51 9.35
CA VAL A 52 -9.85 5.42 8.37
C VAL A 52 -11.22 4.76 8.32
N GLU A 53 -11.80 4.72 7.13
CA GLU A 53 -13.01 3.99 6.77
C GLU A 53 -12.61 2.74 5.98
N ARG A 54 -13.06 1.56 6.42
CA ARG A 54 -12.89 0.28 5.72
C ARG A 54 -14.18 -0.11 5.04
N GLY A 55 -14.10 -0.78 3.90
CA GLY A 55 -15.26 -1.09 3.08
C GLY A 55 -15.87 0.15 2.42
N ALA A 56 -15.05 1.15 2.15
CA ALA A 56 -15.47 2.42 1.59
C ALA A 56 -16.22 2.22 0.26
N TYR A 57 -17.25 3.02 0.06
CA TYR A 57 -18.06 3.01 -1.16
C TYR A 57 -18.69 1.65 -1.51
N GLY A 58 -18.93 0.79 -0.49
CA GLY A 58 -19.51 -0.54 -0.68
C GLY A 58 -18.52 -1.58 -1.25
N MET A 59 -17.23 -1.25 -1.32
CA MET A 59 -16.16 -2.17 -1.75
C MET A 59 -15.48 -2.79 -0.53
N PRO A 60 -15.63 -4.11 -0.27
CA PRO A 60 -15.23 -4.72 1.01
C PRO A 60 -13.77 -4.51 1.41
N THR A 61 -12.87 -4.42 0.44
CA THR A 61 -11.43 -4.26 0.66
C THR A 61 -10.93 -2.82 0.46
N ALA A 62 -11.76 -1.92 -0.05
CA ALA A 62 -11.37 -0.53 -0.20
C ALA A 62 -11.24 0.18 1.16
N ILE A 63 -10.27 1.08 1.24
CA ILE A 63 -10.09 1.96 2.37
C ILE A 63 -10.14 3.42 1.91
N ARG A 64 -10.72 4.26 2.76
CA ARG A 64 -10.64 5.72 2.64
C ARG A 64 -10.00 6.25 3.93
N ALA A 65 -8.92 6.96 3.80
CA ALA A 65 -8.23 7.56 4.93
C ALA A 65 -8.15 9.08 4.74
N VAL A 66 -8.44 9.83 5.80
CA VAL A 66 -8.43 11.29 5.77
C VAL A 66 -7.64 11.82 6.94
N TRP A 67 -6.81 12.82 6.67
CA TRP A 67 -6.07 13.55 7.69
C TRP A 67 -6.21 15.05 7.47
N GLY A 68 -6.24 15.82 8.55
CA GLY A 68 -6.34 17.27 8.48
C GLY A 68 -7.75 17.80 8.20
N LYS A 69 -7.83 19.10 7.95
CA LYS A 69 -9.09 19.84 7.70
C LYS A 69 -8.81 21.00 6.74
N GLY A 70 -9.83 21.42 6.00
CA GLY A 70 -9.79 22.62 5.16
C GLY A 70 -9.62 22.32 3.68
N ALA A 71 -9.13 23.30 2.94
CA ALA A 71 -8.91 23.28 1.51
C ALA A 71 -7.55 23.91 1.15
N PRO A 72 -6.90 23.48 0.07
CA PRO A 72 -7.34 22.42 -0.84
C PRO A 72 -7.25 21.04 -0.20
N VAL A 73 -8.01 20.07 -0.74
CA VAL A 73 -7.90 18.66 -0.40
C VAL A 73 -7.07 17.98 -1.49
N VAL A 74 -5.99 17.31 -1.12
CA VAL A 74 -5.15 16.52 -2.02
C VAL A 74 -5.44 15.06 -1.78
N GLY A 75 -5.70 14.29 -2.84
CA GLY A 75 -5.96 12.86 -2.78
C GLY A 75 -4.88 12.05 -3.48
N PHE A 76 -4.50 10.92 -2.89
CA PHE A 76 -3.67 9.89 -3.49
C PHE A 76 -4.50 8.63 -3.64
N CYS A 77 -4.43 7.99 -4.82
CA CYS A 77 -5.10 6.74 -5.10
C CYS A 77 -4.05 5.67 -5.35
N GLY A 78 -4.09 4.61 -4.56
CA GLY A 78 -3.15 3.49 -4.65
C GLY A 78 -3.88 2.15 -4.63
N GLU A 79 -3.21 1.13 -5.13
CA GLU A 79 -3.70 -0.25 -5.25
C GLU A 79 -2.78 -1.17 -4.47
N TYR A 80 -3.27 -2.37 -4.10
CA TYR A 80 -2.47 -3.40 -3.40
C TYR A 80 -2.85 -4.83 -3.80
N ASP A 81 -3.64 -4.98 -4.85
CA ASP A 81 -3.95 -6.28 -5.43
C ASP A 81 -2.78 -6.87 -6.20
N CYS A 82 -2.83 -8.17 -6.43
CA CYS A 82 -1.86 -8.91 -7.22
C CYS A 82 -2.48 -9.48 -8.50
N LEU A 83 -1.65 -10.14 -9.30
CA LEU A 83 -2.05 -10.76 -10.55
C LEU A 83 -1.80 -12.28 -10.52
N PRO A 84 -2.62 -13.09 -11.23
CA PRO A 84 -2.42 -14.52 -11.35
C PRO A 84 -1.21 -14.84 -12.24
N GLY A 85 -0.53 -15.93 -11.95
CA GLY A 85 0.59 -16.43 -12.76
C GLY A 85 1.88 -15.64 -12.61
N LEU A 86 1.95 -14.64 -11.72
CA LEU A 86 3.10 -13.77 -11.54
C LEU A 86 3.85 -14.01 -10.22
N SER A 87 3.71 -15.22 -9.65
CA SER A 87 4.56 -15.64 -8.54
C SER A 87 6.02 -15.67 -8.99
N GLN A 88 6.90 -15.04 -8.20
CA GLN A 88 8.29 -14.87 -8.60
C GLN A 88 9.20 -14.81 -7.37
N LYS A 89 10.36 -15.48 -7.44
CA LYS A 89 11.43 -15.31 -6.47
C LYS A 89 12.17 -14.00 -6.71
N VAL A 90 12.94 -13.58 -5.71
CA VAL A 90 13.82 -12.39 -5.85
C VAL A 90 15.10 -12.82 -6.58
N CYS A 91 15.01 -12.96 -7.90
CA CYS A 91 16.12 -13.32 -8.78
C CYS A 91 15.87 -12.73 -10.18
N PRO A 92 16.91 -12.62 -11.05
CA PRO A 92 16.77 -12.05 -12.39
C PRO A 92 16.09 -13.00 -13.39
N ASP A 93 16.05 -14.30 -13.10
CA ASP A 93 15.46 -15.31 -13.97
C ASP A 93 14.00 -15.56 -13.63
N PHE A 94 13.22 -16.04 -14.60
CA PHE A 94 11.84 -16.47 -14.34
C PHE A 94 11.84 -17.72 -13.46
N GLU A 95 11.58 -17.54 -12.20
CA GLU A 95 11.56 -18.62 -11.20
C GLU A 95 10.40 -18.41 -10.21
N PRO A 96 9.22 -18.98 -10.49
CA PRO A 96 8.07 -18.81 -9.61
C PRO A 96 8.28 -19.51 -8.27
N VAL A 97 7.87 -18.85 -7.16
CA VAL A 97 7.79 -19.48 -5.85
C VAL A 97 6.72 -20.57 -5.86
N VAL A 98 5.57 -20.27 -6.45
CA VAL A 98 4.45 -21.19 -6.67
C VAL A 98 4.14 -21.22 -8.16
N PRO A 99 4.24 -22.36 -8.86
CA PRO A 99 3.88 -22.46 -10.26
C PRO A 99 2.44 -21.94 -10.51
N SER A 100 2.29 -21.03 -11.48
CA SER A 100 1.02 -20.34 -11.79
C SER A 100 0.38 -19.59 -10.61
N GLY A 101 1.14 -19.37 -9.54
CA GLY A 101 0.68 -18.69 -8.32
C GLY A 101 0.53 -17.18 -8.50
N LEU A 102 -0.05 -16.56 -7.48
CA LEU A 102 -0.24 -15.11 -7.41
C LEU A 102 1.08 -14.38 -7.17
N GLY A 103 1.21 -13.16 -7.71
CA GLY A 103 2.37 -12.32 -7.48
C GLY A 103 2.18 -10.86 -7.86
N HIS A 104 3.04 -10.00 -7.33
CA HIS A 104 3.03 -8.55 -7.55
C HIS A 104 3.87 -8.13 -8.76
N GLY A 105 3.62 -8.74 -9.93
CA GLY A 105 4.34 -8.39 -11.16
C GLY A 105 4.06 -6.98 -11.67
N CYS A 106 2.96 -6.35 -11.25
CA CYS A 106 2.64 -4.95 -11.52
C CYS A 106 3.19 -3.99 -10.44
N GLY A 107 3.68 -4.52 -9.31
CA GLY A 107 4.27 -3.72 -8.24
C GLY A 107 3.27 -2.96 -7.36
N HIS A 108 2.01 -3.37 -7.29
CA HIS A 108 0.99 -2.69 -6.49
C HIS A 108 1.32 -2.68 -4.98
N ASN A 109 2.09 -3.64 -4.47
CA ASN A 109 2.63 -3.59 -3.11
C ASN A 109 3.52 -2.37 -2.87
N LEU A 110 4.25 -1.89 -3.90
CA LEU A 110 5.04 -0.65 -3.85
C LEU A 110 4.18 0.59 -4.11
N LEU A 111 3.28 0.51 -5.10
CA LEU A 111 2.43 1.63 -5.50
C LEU A 111 1.52 2.07 -4.34
N GLY A 112 0.81 1.13 -3.72
CA GLY A 112 -0.07 1.44 -2.59
C GLY A 112 0.69 2.05 -1.41
N VAL A 113 1.83 1.47 -1.06
CA VAL A 113 2.67 2.00 0.03
C VAL A 113 3.32 3.32 -0.34
N GLY A 114 3.67 3.54 -1.61
CA GLY A 114 4.14 4.83 -2.12
C GLY A 114 3.10 5.94 -1.96
N CYS A 115 1.82 5.64 -2.22
CA CYS A 115 0.72 6.57 -1.97
C CYS A 115 0.56 6.89 -0.47
N VAL A 116 0.69 5.89 0.40
CA VAL A 116 0.71 6.09 1.86
C VAL A 116 1.87 6.99 2.26
N ALA A 117 3.07 6.73 1.75
CA ALA A 117 4.25 7.56 2.00
C ALA A 117 4.04 9.01 1.57
N ALA A 118 3.44 9.23 0.40
CA ALA A 118 3.12 10.57 -0.09
C ALA A 118 2.17 11.32 0.85
N CYS A 119 1.16 10.63 1.41
CA CYS A 119 0.27 11.23 2.41
C CYS A 119 1.01 11.63 3.70
N LEU A 120 2.01 10.85 4.14
CA LEU A 120 2.81 11.16 5.33
C LEU A 120 3.79 12.31 5.08
N GLY A 121 4.14 12.59 3.82
CA GLY A 121 5.04 13.66 3.41
C GLY A 121 4.37 15.04 3.33
N LEU A 122 3.05 15.11 3.40
CA LEU A 122 2.27 16.36 3.33
C LEU A 122 1.93 16.89 4.71
#